data_53e0bd867038d0fe51cac4978548873a
#
_entry.id   53e0bd867038d0fe51cac4978548873a
#
_cell.length_a   1.000
_cell.length_b   1.000
_cell.length_c   1.000
_cell.angle_alpha   90.00
_cell.angle_beta   90.00
_cell.angle_gamma   90.00
#
_symmetry.space_group_name_H-M   'P 1'
#
loop_
_entity.id
_entity.type
_entity.pdbx_description
1 polymer ?
#
loop_
_entity_poly.entity_id
_entity_poly.type
_entity_poly.pdbx_seq_one_letter_code
_entity_poly.pdbx_strand_id
1 'polypeptide(L)'
;LVGAGYMKSYRGDSLKIHSDFNWNEQCQTHRALSLILYFTPEWEEAWHGDLQFWDFDKTEKVVSYPPKKGNAVKWKYHKRGFHGHPNPIDCPEDKFRVGFRTFYYISDSKHDWRDPPHKSLYWYDKDKNQPYHLENEYGHGKIDDKE
;
A
#
# COMPACT_ATOMS: atom_id res chain seq x y z
N LEU A 1 -2.16 7.34 16.90
CA LEU A 1 -1.99 7.20 15.45
C LEU A 1 -1.89 5.72 15.10
N VAL A 2 -2.96 5.14 14.61
CA VAL A 2 -2.97 3.72 14.25
C VAL A 2 -2.41 3.57 12.83
N GLY A 3 -1.35 2.77 12.69
CA GLY A 3 -0.70 2.48 11.40
C GLY A 3 0.16 3.61 10.82
N ALA A 4 0.21 4.76 11.46
CA ALA A 4 1.12 5.83 11.06
C ALA A 4 2.50 5.63 11.68
N GLY A 5 3.55 6.03 10.98
CA GLY A 5 4.90 5.98 11.50
C GLY A 5 5.97 6.07 10.43
N TYR A 6 7.21 6.12 10.91
CA TYR A 6 8.36 6.02 10.05
C TYR A 6 8.46 4.62 9.46
N MET A 7 8.87 4.57 8.23
CA MET A 7 9.22 3.33 7.52
C MET A 7 10.64 3.44 7.00
N LYS A 8 11.37 2.36 7.14
CA LYS A 8 12.73 2.22 6.66
C LYS A 8 12.83 0.90 5.92
N SER A 9 13.33 0.94 4.70
CA SER A 9 13.53 -0.25 3.88
C SER A 9 14.95 -0.30 3.39
N TYR A 10 15.50 -1.50 3.34
CA TYR A 10 16.89 -1.78 3.03
C TYR A 10 17.01 -2.50 1.69
N ARG A 11 18.24 -2.74 1.28
CA ARG A 11 18.56 -3.61 0.14
C ARG A 11 17.86 -4.96 0.29
N GLY A 12 17.22 -5.42 -0.75
CA GLY A 12 16.44 -6.65 -0.79
C GLY A 12 14.98 -6.53 -0.40
N ASP A 13 14.59 -5.46 0.31
CA ASP A 13 13.20 -5.26 0.69
C ASP A 13 12.32 -4.96 -0.52
N SER A 14 11.11 -5.51 -0.49
CA SER A 14 10.06 -5.25 -1.48
C SER A 14 8.69 -5.26 -0.82
N LEU A 15 7.71 -4.70 -1.51
CA LEU A 15 6.32 -4.76 -1.08
C LEU A 15 5.46 -5.13 -2.28
N LYS A 16 4.86 -6.31 -2.24
CA LYS A 16 3.96 -6.80 -3.30
C LYS A 16 2.85 -5.81 -3.58
N ILE A 17 2.41 -5.77 -4.83
CA ILE A 17 1.29 -4.94 -5.24
C ILE A 17 0.02 -5.40 -4.52
N HIS A 18 -0.61 -4.47 -3.82
CA HIS A 18 -1.78 -4.71 -2.99
C HIS A 18 -2.71 -3.49 -2.97
N SER A 19 -3.93 -3.72 -2.54
CA SER A 19 -4.82 -2.66 -2.07
C SER A 19 -4.80 -2.64 -0.54
N ASP A 20 -4.86 -1.46 0.02
CA ASP A 20 -4.84 -1.27 1.47
C ASP A 20 -6.09 -1.84 2.17
N PHE A 21 -5.97 -2.18 3.46
CA PHE A 21 -7.13 -2.41 4.31
C PHE A 21 -7.96 -1.13 4.45
N ASN A 22 -9.27 -1.28 4.57
CA ASN A 22 -10.21 -0.15 4.61
C ASN A 22 -10.77 0.18 5.99
N TRP A 23 -10.57 -0.68 6.97
CA TRP A 23 -11.22 -0.57 8.27
C TRP A 23 -10.23 -0.53 9.43
N ASN A 24 -10.49 0.35 10.39
CA ASN A 24 -9.73 0.42 11.64
C ASN A 24 -10.63 -0.01 12.81
N GLU A 25 -10.37 -1.20 13.33
CA GLU A 25 -11.13 -1.79 14.43
C GLU A 25 -11.09 -0.97 15.72
N GLN A 26 -9.96 -0.36 16.05
CA GLN A 26 -9.81 0.38 17.31
C GLN A 26 -10.67 1.64 17.35
N CYS A 27 -10.78 2.32 16.21
CA CYS A 27 -11.50 3.58 16.09
C CYS A 27 -12.87 3.42 15.44
N GLN A 28 -13.22 2.22 14.96
CA GLN A 28 -14.46 1.95 14.22
C GLN A 28 -14.66 2.93 13.06
N THR A 29 -13.62 3.11 12.24
CA THR A 29 -13.57 4.10 11.17
C THR A 29 -13.06 3.53 9.86
N HIS A 30 -13.54 4.07 8.75
CA HIS A 30 -13.09 3.72 7.41
C HIS A 30 -11.86 4.54 7.00
N ARG A 31 -10.90 3.89 6.34
CA ARG A 31 -9.79 4.58 5.69
C ARG A 31 -10.30 5.39 4.51
N ALA A 32 -9.97 6.67 4.50
CA ALA A 32 -10.33 7.58 3.43
C ALA A 32 -9.14 7.93 2.53
N LEU A 33 -7.96 8.04 3.12
CA LEU A 33 -6.79 8.55 2.42
C LEU A 33 -5.51 8.03 3.06
N SER A 34 -4.52 7.79 2.21
CA SER A 34 -3.14 7.46 2.59
C SER A 34 -2.19 8.57 2.12
N LEU A 35 -1.16 8.85 2.92
CA LEU A 35 -0.10 9.80 2.61
C LEU A 35 1.25 9.19 2.97
N ILE A 36 2.21 9.32 2.07
CA ILE A 36 3.62 9.03 2.33
C ILE A 36 4.45 10.29 2.04
N LEU A 37 5.29 10.65 3.01
CA LEU A 37 6.32 11.68 2.87
C LEU A 37 7.68 11.00 2.81
N TYR A 38 8.49 11.31 1.82
CA TYR A 38 9.82 10.72 1.67
C TYR A 38 10.92 11.62 2.19
N PHE A 39 11.88 11.01 2.88
CA PHE A 39 13.03 11.69 3.49
C PHE A 39 14.38 11.18 3.01
N THR A 40 14.39 10.25 2.06
CA THR A 40 15.64 9.69 1.50
C THR A 40 16.43 10.79 0.78
N PRO A 41 17.64 11.16 1.23
CA PRO A 41 18.35 12.33 0.71
C PRO A 41 18.73 12.18 -0.77
N GLU A 42 19.29 11.02 -1.10
CA GLU A 42 19.78 10.68 -2.43
C GLU A 42 19.22 9.32 -2.80
N TRP A 43 18.66 9.21 -4.00
CA TRP A 43 18.10 7.96 -4.49
C TRP A 43 18.21 7.89 -6.00
N GLU A 44 18.81 6.83 -6.50
CA GLU A 44 18.91 6.56 -7.92
C GLU A 44 17.76 5.68 -8.38
N GLU A 45 17.28 5.91 -9.58
CA GLU A 45 16.16 5.14 -10.15
C GLU A 45 16.50 3.64 -10.29
N ALA A 46 17.76 3.37 -10.63
CA ALA A 46 18.28 2.00 -10.75
C ALA A 46 18.20 1.18 -9.44
N TRP A 47 18.07 1.84 -8.29
CA TRP A 47 17.93 1.17 -6.99
C TRP A 47 16.52 0.69 -6.69
N HIS A 48 15.56 0.93 -7.57
CA HIS A 48 14.15 0.58 -7.39
C HIS A 48 13.51 1.21 -6.14
N GLY A 49 12.52 0.54 -5.55
CA GLY A 49 11.84 1.04 -4.34
C GLY A 49 10.90 2.22 -4.57
N ASP A 50 10.63 2.57 -5.84
CA ASP A 50 9.62 3.54 -6.25
C ASP A 50 8.22 3.04 -5.85
N LEU A 51 7.37 3.96 -5.37
CA LEU A 51 5.97 3.65 -5.11
C LEU A 51 5.22 3.59 -6.44
N GLN A 52 4.79 2.41 -6.82
CA GLN A 52 4.07 2.15 -8.05
C GLN A 52 2.57 2.08 -7.81
N PHE A 53 1.79 2.65 -8.71
CA PHE A 53 0.36 2.46 -8.82
C PHE A 53 0.04 1.69 -10.10
N TRP A 54 -0.87 0.74 -9.97
CA TRP A 54 -1.25 -0.17 -11.02
C TRP A 54 -2.72 0.01 -11.40
N ASP A 55 -3.07 -0.42 -12.59
CA ASP A 55 -4.46 -0.42 -13.04
C ASP A 55 -5.34 -1.32 -12.15
N PHE A 56 -6.66 -1.19 -12.31
CA PHE A 56 -7.62 -1.92 -11.50
C PHE A 56 -7.58 -3.44 -11.69
N ASP A 57 -6.93 -3.92 -12.72
CA ASP A 57 -6.77 -5.34 -13.03
C ASP A 57 -5.37 -5.86 -12.69
N LYS A 58 -4.48 -5.01 -12.20
CA LYS A 58 -3.08 -5.33 -11.90
C LYS A 58 -2.28 -5.84 -13.11
N THR A 59 -2.62 -5.39 -14.28
CA THR A 59 -1.96 -5.80 -15.51
C THR A 59 -0.88 -4.84 -15.96
N GLU A 60 -1.03 -3.56 -15.61
CA GLU A 60 -0.18 -2.48 -16.08
C GLU A 60 0.16 -1.50 -14.95
N LYS A 61 1.44 -1.11 -14.90
CA LYS A 61 1.88 -0.02 -14.04
C LYS A 61 1.49 1.32 -14.68
N VAL A 62 0.65 2.08 -13.98
CA VAL A 62 0.14 3.37 -14.49
C VAL A 62 1.11 4.51 -14.20
N VAL A 63 1.67 4.54 -12.99
CA VAL A 63 2.59 5.61 -12.56
C VAL A 63 3.48 5.13 -11.43
N SER A 64 4.67 5.73 -11.29
CA SER A 64 5.54 5.50 -10.15
C SER A 64 6.15 6.80 -9.62
N TYR A 65 6.48 6.79 -8.34
CA TYR A 65 7.07 7.92 -7.62
C TYR A 65 8.33 7.49 -6.88
N PRO A 66 9.50 8.07 -7.20
CA PRO A 66 10.74 7.73 -6.52
C PRO A 66 10.70 8.20 -5.05
N PRO A 67 11.33 7.45 -4.12
CA PRO A 67 11.31 7.76 -2.70
C PRO A 67 12.28 8.89 -2.31
N LYS A 68 12.40 9.93 -3.11
CA LYS A 68 13.33 11.05 -2.91
C LYS A 68 12.81 12.03 -1.88
N LYS A 69 13.71 12.57 -1.07
CA LYS A 69 13.43 13.63 -0.08
C LYS A 69 12.65 14.78 -0.72
N GLY A 70 11.56 15.17 -0.05
CA GLY A 70 10.67 16.24 -0.50
C GLY A 70 9.48 15.74 -1.33
N ASN A 71 9.48 14.50 -1.79
CA ASN A 71 8.31 13.93 -2.43
C ASN A 71 7.24 13.57 -1.40
N ALA A 72 6.00 13.93 -1.74
CA ALA A 72 4.80 13.55 -1.00
C ALA A 72 3.81 12.89 -1.95
N VAL A 73 3.37 11.69 -1.61
CA VAL A 73 2.36 10.97 -2.40
C VAL A 73 1.13 10.75 -1.56
N LYS A 74 0.00 11.23 -2.07
CA LYS A 74 -1.30 11.16 -1.42
C LYS A 74 -2.31 10.51 -2.36
N TRP A 75 -3.08 9.53 -1.84
CA TRP A 75 -4.14 8.89 -2.62
C TRP A 75 -5.36 8.56 -1.77
N LYS A 76 -6.52 8.57 -2.41
CA LYS A 76 -7.77 8.12 -1.79
C LYS A 76 -7.79 6.58 -1.73
N TYR A 77 -8.42 6.07 -0.68
CA TYR A 77 -8.73 4.65 -0.62
C TYR A 77 -9.66 4.25 -1.78
N HIS A 78 -9.34 3.12 -2.37
CA HIS A 78 -10.19 2.41 -3.33
C HIS A 78 -9.86 0.91 -3.24
N LYS A 79 -10.89 0.04 -3.30
CA LYS A 79 -10.69 -1.42 -3.17
C LYS A 79 -9.76 -2.03 -4.22
N ARG A 80 -9.67 -1.40 -5.38
CA ARG A 80 -8.73 -1.76 -6.45
C ARG A 80 -7.62 -0.71 -6.63
N GLY A 81 -7.32 0.04 -5.61
CA GLY A 81 -6.23 1.02 -5.58
C GLY A 81 -4.88 0.32 -5.39
N PHE A 82 -4.50 -0.51 -6.37
CA PHE A 82 -3.31 -1.35 -6.29
C PHE A 82 -2.03 -0.53 -6.36
N HIS A 83 -1.17 -0.75 -5.36
CA HIS A 83 0.11 -0.05 -5.24
C HIS A 83 1.14 -0.90 -4.47
N GLY A 84 2.40 -0.51 -4.55
CA GLY A 84 3.51 -1.18 -3.86
C GLY A 84 4.86 -0.79 -4.45
N HIS A 85 5.91 -1.51 -4.06
CA HIS A 85 7.23 -1.48 -4.71
C HIS A 85 7.73 -2.92 -4.89
N PRO A 86 7.26 -3.61 -5.94
CA PRO A 86 7.43 -5.05 -6.11
C PRO A 86 8.86 -5.46 -6.42
N ASN A 87 9.67 -4.56 -6.99
CA ASN A 87 11.07 -4.83 -7.28
C ASN A 87 11.89 -4.71 -6.01
N PRO A 88 12.71 -5.70 -5.65
CA PRO A 88 13.63 -5.58 -4.53
C PRO A 88 14.51 -4.36 -4.67
N ILE A 89 14.70 -3.65 -3.56
CA ILE A 89 15.61 -2.51 -3.50
C ILE A 89 17.04 -3.00 -3.72
N ASP A 90 17.77 -2.34 -4.63
CA ASP A 90 19.17 -2.65 -4.93
C ASP A 90 20.10 -1.45 -4.70
N CYS A 91 19.90 -0.75 -3.59
CA CYS A 91 20.77 0.35 -3.17
C CYS A 91 22.07 -0.19 -2.54
N PRO A 92 23.13 0.63 -2.43
CA PRO A 92 24.29 0.32 -1.62
C PRO A 92 23.94 -0.03 -0.16
N GLU A 93 24.75 -0.82 0.51
CA GLU A 93 24.46 -1.31 1.86
C GLU A 93 24.35 -0.20 2.92
N ASP A 94 25.02 0.92 2.73
CA ASP A 94 24.96 2.10 3.59
C ASP A 94 23.76 3.01 3.30
N LYS A 95 22.98 2.70 2.27
CA LYS A 95 21.78 3.45 1.88
C LYS A 95 20.51 2.73 2.29
N PHE A 96 19.46 3.50 2.50
CA PHE A 96 18.15 2.97 2.83
C PHE A 96 17.04 3.95 2.40
N ARG A 97 15.88 3.40 2.08
CA ARG A 97 14.68 4.14 1.76
C ARG A 97 13.98 4.56 3.05
N VAL A 98 13.72 5.86 3.22
CA VAL A 98 13.06 6.40 4.42
C VAL A 98 11.85 7.22 4.04
N GLY A 99 10.77 7.03 4.79
CA GLY A 99 9.57 7.82 4.68
C GLY A 99 8.77 7.83 5.98
N PHE A 100 7.77 8.68 6.01
CA PHE A 100 6.74 8.70 7.02
C PHE A 100 5.40 8.44 6.33
N ARG A 101 4.66 7.43 6.78
CA ARG A 101 3.31 7.15 6.30
C ARG A 101 2.29 7.56 7.34
N THR A 102 1.15 8.06 6.88
CA THR A 102 -0.02 8.31 7.71
C THR A 102 -1.30 8.01 6.95
N PHE A 103 -2.33 7.68 7.70
CA PHE A 103 -3.63 7.33 7.18
C PHE A 103 -4.71 8.22 7.79
N TYR A 104 -5.65 8.61 6.98
CA TYR A 104 -6.79 9.41 7.40
C TYR A 104 -8.05 8.57 7.33
N TYR A 105 -8.84 8.65 8.37
CA TYR A 105 -10.04 7.87 8.56
C TYR A 105 -11.25 8.77 8.71
N ILE A 106 -12.42 8.24 8.37
CA ILE A 106 -13.70 8.93 8.53
C ILE A 106 -14.68 8.02 9.27
N SER A 107 -15.48 8.62 10.14
CA SER A 107 -16.45 7.92 10.98
C SER A 107 -17.86 7.87 10.39
N ASP A 108 -18.10 8.55 9.27
CA ASP A 108 -19.43 8.61 8.67
C ASP A 108 -19.86 7.26 8.10
N SER A 109 -20.83 6.64 8.76
CA SER A 109 -21.39 5.35 8.37
C SER A 109 -22.45 5.44 7.26
N LYS A 110 -22.82 6.64 6.79
CA LYS A 110 -23.94 6.85 5.88
C LYS A 110 -23.60 6.74 4.40
N HIS A 111 -22.34 6.49 4.05
CA HIS A 111 -21.95 6.40 2.65
C HIS A 111 -21.94 4.96 2.15
N ASP A 112 -22.87 4.63 1.30
CA ASP A 112 -23.05 3.32 0.65
C ASP A 112 -21.90 2.91 -0.30
N TRP A 113 -20.98 3.83 -0.60
CA TRP A 113 -19.83 3.57 -1.47
C TRP A 113 -18.69 2.82 -0.78
N ARG A 114 -18.83 2.53 0.49
CA ARG A 114 -17.78 1.87 1.27
C ARG A 114 -17.90 0.37 1.16
N ASP A 115 -16.79 -0.23 0.82
CA ASP A 115 -16.70 -1.68 0.87
C ASP A 115 -16.84 -2.19 2.30
N PRO A 116 -17.37 -3.42 2.50
CA PRO A 116 -17.31 -4.08 3.79
C PRO A 116 -15.90 -4.07 4.37
N PRO A 117 -15.74 -4.06 5.70
CA PRO A 117 -14.43 -4.14 6.34
C PRO A 117 -13.59 -5.29 5.80
N HIS A 118 -12.37 -4.99 5.36
CA HIS A 118 -11.43 -5.99 4.87
C HIS A 118 -9.98 -5.62 5.19
N LYS A 119 -9.13 -6.62 5.20
CA LYS A 119 -7.67 -6.49 5.31
C LYS A 119 -7.06 -6.06 3.97
N SER A 120 -5.74 -5.90 3.93
CA SER A 120 -5.03 -5.62 2.67
C SER A 120 -5.27 -6.73 1.65
N LEU A 121 -5.53 -6.34 0.42
CA LEU A 121 -5.90 -7.24 -0.68
C LEU A 121 -4.75 -7.34 -1.66
N TYR A 122 -4.17 -8.52 -1.78
CA TYR A 122 -3.07 -8.79 -2.71
C TYR A 122 -3.53 -9.34 -4.05
N TRP A 123 -4.76 -9.82 -4.10
CA TRP A 123 -5.36 -10.46 -5.26
C TRP A 123 -6.73 -9.89 -5.56
N TYR A 124 -7.09 -9.87 -6.82
CA TYR A 124 -8.43 -9.57 -7.28
C TYR A 124 -8.84 -10.64 -8.30
N ASP A 125 -9.91 -11.36 -8.02
CA ASP A 125 -10.48 -12.33 -8.95
C ASP A 125 -11.37 -11.61 -9.96
N LYS A 126 -10.92 -11.55 -11.20
CA LYS A 126 -11.68 -10.92 -12.29
C LYS A 126 -13.00 -11.64 -12.58
N ASP A 127 -12.97 -12.96 -12.49
CA ASP A 127 -14.12 -13.80 -12.87
C ASP A 127 -15.23 -13.73 -11.82
N LYS A 128 -14.85 -13.61 -10.56
CA LYS A 128 -15.79 -13.51 -9.43
C LYS A 128 -16.09 -12.08 -9.02
N ASN A 129 -15.41 -11.10 -9.59
CA ASN A 129 -15.47 -9.70 -9.18
C ASN A 129 -15.26 -9.50 -7.66
N GLN A 130 -14.43 -10.34 -7.05
CA GLN A 130 -14.17 -10.35 -5.62
C GLN A 130 -12.68 -10.29 -5.30
N PRO A 131 -12.29 -9.56 -4.25
CA PRO A 131 -10.92 -9.56 -3.78
C PRO A 131 -10.61 -10.82 -2.97
N TYR A 132 -9.42 -11.38 -3.15
CA TYR A 132 -8.88 -12.40 -2.28
C TYR A 132 -8.14 -11.80 -1.09
N HIS A 133 -8.38 -12.38 0.07
CA HIS A 133 -7.58 -12.11 1.26
C HIS A 133 -6.42 -13.10 1.31
N LEU A 134 -5.21 -12.58 1.33
CA LEU A 134 -4.02 -13.39 1.57
C LEU A 134 -3.53 -13.18 3.00
N GLU A 135 -3.17 -14.23 3.70
CA GLU A 135 -2.21 -14.08 4.79
C GLU A 135 -0.90 -13.62 4.17
N ASN A 136 -0.43 -12.46 4.59
CA ASN A 136 0.88 -12.00 4.19
C ASN A 136 1.94 -12.58 5.14
N GLU A 137 3.19 -12.40 4.76
CA GLU A 137 4.37 -12.81 5.53
C GLU A 137 4.41 -12.25 6.96
N TYR A 138 3.52 -11.30 7.27
CA TYR A 138 3.38 -10.64 8.56
C TYR A 138 2.12 -11.07 9.33
N GLY A 139 1.46 -12.13 8.93
CA GLY A 139 0.27 -12.65 9.60
C GLY A 139 -1.02 -11.81 9.40
N HIS A 140 -1.04 -10.97 8.38
CA HIS A 140 -2.20 -10.13 8.07
C HIS A 140 -3.10 -10.72 6.99
N GLY A 141 -3.72 -11.83 7.28
CA GLY A 141 -4.74 -12.46 6.45
C GLY A 141 -4.30 -13.75 5.80
N LYS A 142 -5.19 -14.69 5.74
CA LYS A 142 -5.07 -15.97 5.05
C LYS A 142 -5.56 -15.84 3.64
N ILE A 143 -5.04 -16.67 2.74
CA ILE A 143 -5.74 -16.97 1.50
C ILE A 143 -7.04 -17.64 1.92
N ASP A 144 -8.16 -17.00 1.64
CA ASP A 144 -9.44 -17.69 1.72
C ASP A 144 -9.58 -18.53 0.45
N ASP A 145 -9.12 -19.78 0.55
CA ASP A 145 -9.31 -20.79 -0.51
C ASP A 145 -10.75 -21.31 -0.55
N LYS A 146 -11.66 -20.60 0.09
CA LYS A 146 -13.04 -21.03 0.18
C LYS A 146 -13.92 -20.21 -0.74
N GLU A 147 -14.29 -20.92 -1.81
CA GLU A 147 -15.42 -20.76 -2.71
C GLU A 147 -15.20 -19.90 -3.93
#